data_8089592d47a6d04d3e3cc2ee43b5c69b
#
_entry.id   8089592d47a6d04d3e3cc2ee43b5c69b
#
_cell.length_a   1.000
_cell.length_b   1.000
_cell.length_c   1.000
_cell.angle_alpha   90.00
_cell.angle_beta   90.00
_cell.angle_gamma   90.00
#
_symmetry.space_group_name_H-M   'P 1'
#
loop_
_entity.id
_entity.type
_entity.pdbx_description
1 polymer ?
#
loop_
_entity_poly.entity_id
_entity_poly.type
_entity_poly.pdbx_seq_one_letter_code
_entity_poly.pdbx_strand_id
1 'polypeptide(L)'
;MCNSIIFILMGVIFGGSLAFCGYSHISKHGGKTATFDYDDGTPARFYITGDKHRHFERVKDFCRVMQTRRKDVLIILGDEGFNYYDDKRDDELKKEISELNITLFCLHGNKENRPQNVGTYGIRSFCGGKVYYEPKYPNIYFAIDGEIYTFEGKKYMVVGGAHSVDKLRCLEEGLPYWDDEMPGDETKMSVETRLERNENGIYGMLTHTCPIDYLPTEMFMSTRQNAAIKRKPRKAKSKKLFKPDIDRSTEIWLGELEKKIDYKIWFCGHYHVDKQIDKIRMMHKEIRPLHLPEDDD
;
A
#
# COMPACT_ATOMS: atom_id res chain seq x y z
N MET A 1 40.21 25.13 -14.61
CA MET A 1 40.85 25.07 -13.28
C MET A 1 39.77 25.32 -12.25
N CYS A 2 39.38 24.29 -11.54
CA CYS A 2 38.25 24.31 -10.59
C CYS A 2 38.86 24.43 -9.19
N ASN A 3 38.70 25.59 -8.54
CA ASN A 3 39.12 25.76 -7.16
C ASN A 3 38.04 25.23 -6.22
N SER A 4 38.30 24.07 -5.64
CA SER A 4 37.53 23.54 -4.51
C SER A 4 38.05 24.13 -3.22
N ILE A 5 37.20 24.85 -2.50
CA ILE A 5 37.49 25.30 -1.14
C ILE A 5 36.97 24.25 -0.17
N ILE A 6 37.89 23.60 0.53
CA ILE A 6 37.58 22.63 1.60
C ILE A 6 37.58 23.39 2.92
N PHE A 7 36.43 23.44 3.60
CA PHE A 7 36.36 23.88 4.99
C PHE A 7 36.44 22.66 5.91
N ILE A 8 37.51 22.60 6.71
CA ILE A 8 37.65 21.64 7.80
C ILE A 8 37.18 22.33 9.08
N LEU A 9 36.11 21.90 9.67
CA LEU A 9 35.69 22.30 11.01
C LEU A 9 36.24 21.26 12.00
N MET A 10 37.25 21.70 12.80
CA MET A 10 37.70 20.95 13.97
C MET A 10 36.67 21.09 15.09
N GLY A 11 36.01 19.98 15.46
CA GLY A 11 35.16 19.89 16.64
C GLY A 11 35.99 19.51 17.87
N VAL A 12 35.82 20.26 18.93
CA VAL A 12 36.43 20.01 20.25
C VAL A 12 35.62 18.89 20.93
N ILE A 13 36.33 17.86 21.39
CA ILE A 13 35.77 16.72 22.12
C ILE A 13 35.51 17.13 23.58
N PHE A 14 34.23 17.09 24.00
CA PHE A 14 33.88 16.90 25.40
C PHE A 14 32.74 15.89 25.48
N GLY A 15 33.07 14.73 26.04
CA GLY A 15 32.15 13.79 26.70
C GLY A 15 31.02 13.19 25.87
N GLY A 16 31.29 12.10 25.13
CA GLY A 16 30.36 10.98 25.00
C GLY A 16 29.11 11.17 24.13
N SER A 17 29.23 11.26 22.79
CA SER A 17 28.31 10.73 21.78
C SER A 17 28.90 11.03 20.40
N LEU A 18 29.08 9.97 19.59
CA LEU A 18 29.55 10.10 18.21
C LEU A 18 28.37 10.54 17.31
N ALA A 19 28.41 11.81 16.90
CA ALA A 19 27.54 12.31 15.83
C ALA A 19 28.21 12.09 14.47
N PHE A 20 27.61 11.33 13.59
CA PHE A 20 28.05 11.19 12.21
C PHE A 20 27.66 12.44 11.43
N CYS A 21 28.65 13.16 10.92
CA CYS A 21 28.47 14.30 10.03
C CYS A 21 28.37 13.83 8.58
N GLY A 22 27.20 14.02 7.94
CA GLY A 22 27.00 13.73 6.53
C GLY A 22 27.58 14.80 5.63
N TYR A 23 28.26 14.39 4.56
CA TYR A 23 28.80 15.28 3.53
C TYR A 23 27.71 15.71 2.55
N SER A 24 27.56 17.02 2.31
CA SER A 24 26.72 17.54 1.24
C SER A 24 27.57 18.21 0.15
N HIS A 25 27.34 17.82 -1.10
CA HIS A 25 27.82 18.52 -2.29
C HIS A 25 26.85 19.64 -2.68
N ILE A 26 27.30 20.87 -2.69
CA ILE A 26 26.53 22.00 -3.20
C ILE A 26 26.89 22.21 -4.68
N SER A 27 25.95 21.95 -5.56
CA SER A 27 25.99 22.34 -6.98
C SER A 27 25.27 23.68 -7.13
N LYS A 28 25.97 24.68 -7.64
CA LYS A 28 25.40 25.99 -8.00
C LYS A 28 24.76 25.90 -9.39
N HIS A 29 23.45 25.62 -9.45
CA HIS A 29 22.62 26.06 -10.58
C HIS A 29 21.16 26.14 -10.14
N GLY A 30 20.60 27.36 -10.21
CA GLY A 30 19.18 27.69 -10.36
C GLY A 30 18.20 27.19 -9.28
N GLY A 31 17.99 28.00 -8.28
CA GLY A 31 16.71 28.25 -7.57
C GLY A 31 15.72 27.09 -7.33
N LYS A 32 16.05 26.14 -6.45
CA LYS A 32 15.08 25.40 -5.66
C LYS A 32 15.68 25.28 -4.26
N THR A 33 14.96 25.76 -3.26
CA THR A 33 15.27 25.53 -1.85
C THR A 33 15.24 24.03 -1.60
N ALA A 34 16.43 23.42 -1.48
CA ALA A 34 16.54 22.07 -0.95
C ALA A 34 16.09 22.12 0.51
N THR A 35 14.94 21.57 0.80
CA THR A 35 14.52 21.28 2.18
C THR A 35 15.43 20.16 2.69
N PHE A 36 16.36 20.51 3.56
CA PHE A 36 17.14 19.53 4.30
C PHE A 36 16.19 18.86 5.30
N ASP A 37 15.94 17.56 5.12
CA ASP A 37 15.29 16.74 6.14
C ASP A 37 16.27 16.62 7.31
N TYR A 38 16.14 17.49 8.29
CA TYR A 38 16.79 17.30 9.57
C TYR A 38 16.12 16.09 10.24
N ASP A 39 16.87 15.03 10.49
CA ASP A 39 16.42 13.98 11.39
C ASP A 39 16.31 14.58 12.80
N ASP A 40 15.09 14.91 13.19
CA ASP A 40 14.74 15.50 14.47
C ASP A 40 14.75 14.48 15.62
N GLY A 41 15.23 13.25 15.36
CA GLY A 41 15.28 12.16 16.32
C GLY A 41 13.91 11.57 16.69
N THR A 42 12.80 12.11 16.14
CA THR A 42 11.48 11.53 16.39
C THR A 42 11.24 10.31 15.49
N PRO A 43 10.49 9.27 15.93
CA PRO A 43 10.22 8.10 15.11
C PRO A 43 9.38 8.47 13.88
N ALA A 44 9.47 7.65 12.83
CA ALA A 44 8.59 7.72 11.67
C ALA A 44 7.15 7.42 12.11
N ARG A 45 6.19 8.13 11.53
CA ARG A 45 4.76 7.89 11.70
C ARG A 45 4.26 7.05 10.53
N PHE A 46 3.42 6.09 10.81
CA PHE A 46 2.83 5.21 9.79
C PHE A 46 1.34 5.46 9.68
N TYR A 47 0.88 5.62 8.47
CA TYR A 47 -0.52 5.87 8.12
C TYR A 47 -0.98 4.88 7.07
N ILE A 48 -2.30 4.67 6.96
CA ILE A 48 -2.89 3.75 6.01
C ILE A 48 -4.14 4.33 5.37
N THR A 49 -4.36 4.01 4.10
CA THR A 49 -5.52 4.41 3.31
C THR A 49 -5.80 3.38 2.20
N GLY A 50 -6.97 3.46 1.56
CA GLY A 50 -7.31 2.64 0.40
C GLY A 50 -7.00 3.32 -0.93
N ASP A 51 -7.65 2.84 -1.96
CA ASP A 51 -7.55 3.18 -3.38
C ASP A 51 -7.51 4.68 -3.68
N LYS A 52 -6.65 5.08 -4.59
CA LYS A 52 -6.51 6.50 -4.99
C LYS A 52 -6.94 6.76 -6.42
N HIS A 53 -6.83 5.79 -7.34
CA HIS A 53 -7.18 5.95 -8.75
C HIS A 53 -6.70 7.26 -9.34
N ARG A 54 -5.43 7.62 -9.09
CA ARG A 54 -4.75 8.85 -9.52
C ARG A 54 -5.22 10.15 -8.83
N HIS A 55 -6.14 10.07 -7.85
CA HIS A 55 -6.68 11.21 -7.10
C HIS A 55 -5.96 11.39 -5.75
N PHE A 56 -4.95 12.24 -5.73
CA PHE A 56 -4.09 12.46 -4.55
C PHE A 56 -4.38 13.77 -3.79
N GLU A 57 -5.43 14.50 -4.10
CA GLU A 57 -5.75 15.77 -3.45
C GLU A 57 -5.89 15.61 -1.92
N ARG A 58 -6.57 14.54 -1.48
CA ARG A 58 -6.68 14.22 -0.04
C ARG A 58 -5.33 13.90 0.61
N VAL A 59 -4.43 13.22 -0.11
CA VAL A 59 -3.09 12.92 0.38
C VAL A 59 -2.26 14.19 0.49
N LYS A 60 -2.35 15.09 -0.49
CA LYS A 60 -1.68 16.41 -0.46
C LYS A 60 -2.16 17.24 0.73
N ASP A 61 -3.48 17.32 0.93
CA ASP A 61 -4.08 18.01 2.07
C ASP A 61 -3.67 17.39 3.40
N PHE A 62 -3.68 16.06 3.48
CA PHE A 62 -3.22 15.33 4.65
C PHE A 62 -1.76 15.65 4.98
N CYS A 63 -0.86 15.60 4.00
CA CYS A 63 0.56 15.93 4.20
C CYS A 63 0.73 17.37 4.72
N ARG A 64 -0.03 18.31 4.18
CA ARG A 64 0.00 19.71 4.59
C ARG A 64 -0.50 19.90 6.03
N VAL A 65 -1.65 19.28 6.37
CA VAL A 65 -2.29 19.42 7.69
C VAL A 65 -1.46 18.73 8.77
N MET A 66 -1.01 17.51 8.50
CA MET A 66 -0.23 16.69 9.43
C MET A 66 1.25 17.07 9.48
N GLN A 67 1.69 17.98 8.61
CA GLN A 67 3.11 18.34 8.47
C GLN A 67 3.98 17.09 8.40
N THR A 68 3.67 16.23 7.42
CA THR A 68 4.40 14.98 7.24
C THR A 68 5.87 15.22 6.87
N ARG A 69 6.71 14.24 7.16
CA ARG A 69 8.14 14.24 6.89
C ARG A 69 8.46 13.12 5.92
N ARG A 70 9.57 13.24 5.19
CA ARG A 70 10.00 12.21 4.23
C ARG A 70 10.10 10.80 4.85
N LYS A 71 10.43 10.70 6.13
CA LYS A 71 10.50 9.43 6.88
C LYS A 71 9.14 8.88 7.30
N ASP A 72 8.08 9.69 7.33
CA ASP A 72 6.72 9.21 7.60
C ASP A 72 6.23 8.38 6.40
N VAL A 73 5.42 7.37 6.64
CA VAL A 73 5.01 6.40 5.64
C VAL A 73 3.48 6.41 5.51
N LEU A 74 2.97 6.52 4.28
CA LEU A 74 1.58 6.28 3.96
C LEU A 74 1.48 4.96 3.18
N ILE A 75 0.81 3.98 3.76
CA ILE A 75 0.47 2.71 3.14
C ILE A 75 -0.79 2.91 2.31
N ILE A 76 -0.74 2.56 1.01
CA ILE A 76 -1.88 2.58 0.09
C ILE A 76 -2.19 1.14 -0.30
N LEU A 77 -3.44 0.73 -0.09
CA LEU A 77 -3.87 -0.66 -0.23
C LEU A 77 -4.24 -1.02 -1.68
N GLY A 78 -3.46 -0.53 -2.64
CA GLY A 78 -3.61 -0.78 -4.06
C GLY A 78 -4.38 0.30 -4.80
N ASP A 79 -4.41 0.18 -6.13
CA ASP A 79 -5.10 1.08 -7.05
C ASP A 79 -4.72 2.56 -6.87
N GLU A 80 -3.44 2.85 -6.64
CA GLU A 80 -2.93 4.22 -6.64
C GLU A 80 -2.85 4.80 -8.05
N GLY A 81 -2.70 3.95 -9.08
CA GLY A 81 -2.72 4.33 -10.49
C GLY A 81 -1.40 4.89 -11.00
N PHE A 82 -0.27 4.55 -10.38
CA PHE A 82 1.06 4.96 -10.81
C PHE A 82 1.56 4.22 -12.05
N ASN A 83 1.02 3.04 -12.35
CA ASN A 83 1.34 2.23 -13.52
C ASN A 83 0.07 1.91 -14.32
N TYR A 84 -0.83 2.89 -14.47
CA TYR A 84 -2.14 2.67 -15.11
C TYR A 84 -2.09 2.77 -16.62
N TYR A 85 -1.31 3.71 -17.19
CA TYR A 85 -1.26 3.94 -18.63
C TYR A 85 -0.04 3.34 -19.30
N ASP A 86 1.00 3.02 -18.52
CA ASP A 86 2.31 2.58 -19.00
C ASP A 86 2.96 3.58 -19.98
N ASP A 87 2.77 4.87 -19.70
CA ASP A 87 3.29 5.97 -20.52
C ASP A 87 3.67 7.22 -19.66
N LYS A 88 4.00 8.32 -20.34
CA LYS A 88 4.39 9.60 -19.71
C LYS A 88 3.40 10.15 -18.68
N ARG A 89 2.09 9.79 -18.77
CA ARG A 89 1.07 10.23 -17.81
C ARG A 89 1.31 9.65 -16.42
N ASP A 90 1.86 8.44 -16.36
CA ASP A 90 2.24 7.81 -15.11
C ASP A 90 3.52 8.45 -14.55
N ASP A 91 4.48 8.77 -15.40
CA ASP A 91 5.68 9.52 -15.04
C ASP A 91 5.34 10.92 -14.46
N GLU A 92 4.41 11.63 -15.11
CA GLU A 92 3.96 12.95 -14.65
C GLU A 92 3.33 12.87 -13.26
N LEU A 93 2.46 11.88 -13.03
CA LEU A 93 1.85 11.66 -11.72
C LEU A 93 2.89 11.26 -10.65
N LYS A 94 3.75 10.27 -10.94
CA LYS A 94 4.81 9.86 -10.01
C LYS A 94 5.72 11.03 -9.65
N LYS A 95 6.09 11.86 -10.62
CA LYS A 95 6.89 13.06 -10.40
C LYS A 95 6.21 14.02 -9.44
N GLU A 96 4.95 14.35 -9.70
CA GLU A 96 4.16 15.26 -8.87
C GLU A 96 4.06 14.74 -7.43
N ILE A 97 3.71 13.46 -7.28
CA ILE A 97 3.50 12.87 -5.96
C ILE A 97 4.81 12.63 -5.21
N SER A 98 5.91 12.37 -5.92
CA SER A 98 7.23 12.24 -5.30
C SER A 98 7.75 13.55 -4.68
N GLU A 99 7.17 14.69 -5.00
CA GLU A 99 7.49 15.99 -4.37
C GLU A 99 6.87 16.13 -2.97
N LEU A 100 5.88 15.32 -2.61
CA LEU A 100 5.28 15.34 -1.28
C LEU A 100 6.29 14.88 -0.22
N ASN A 101 6.26 15.53 0.93
CA ASN A 101 7.14 15.21 2.05
C ASN A 101 6.61 14.01 2.86
N ILE A 102 6.50 12.87 2.21
CA ILE A 102 6.09 11.57 2.77
C ILE A 102 6.67 10.46 1.91
N THR A 103 6.86 9.27 2.46
CA THR A 103 7.14 8.04 1.72
C THR A 103 5.84 7.29 1.48
N LEU A 104 5.59 6.87 0.24
CA LEU A 104 4.46 6.03 -0.11
C LEU A 104 4.90 4.57 -0.16
N PHE A 105 4.14 3.71 0.49
CA PHE A 105 4.28 2.26 0.44
C PHE A 105 3.00 1.70 -0.16
N CYS A 106 3.05 1.30 -1.43
CA CYS A 106 1.92 0.92 -2.24
C CYS A 106 1.82 -0.60 -2.35
N LEU A 107 0.62 -1.14 -2.19
CA LEU A 107 0.33 -2.50 -2.60
C LEU A 107 -0.06 -2.50 -4.09
N HIS A 108 0.08 -3.63 -4.76
CA HIS A 108 -0.48 -3.77 -6.10
C HIS A 108 -2.02 -3.86 -6.05
N GLY A 109 -2.70 -3.07 -6.86
CA GLY A 109 -4.15 -3.13 -7.07
C GLY A 109 -4.55 -3.99 -8.28
N ASN A 110 -5.78 -3.87 -8.75
CA ASN A 110 -6.23 -4.52 -10.00
C ASN A 110 -6.35 -3.55 -11.19
N LYS A 111 -6.11 -2.25 -10.95
CA LYS A 111 -6.18 -1.21 -11.99
C LYS A 111 -4.80 -0.63 -12.32
N GLU A 112 -3.78 -1.47 -12.37
CA GLU A 112 -2.44 -1.02 -12.69
C GLU A 112 -1.53 -2.18 -13.07
N ASN A 113 -0.51 -1.89 -13.90
CA ASN A 113 0.51 -2.85 -14.25
C ASN A 113 1.40 -3.16 -13.05
N ARG A 114 1.78 -4.42 -12.88
CA ARG A 114 2.69 -4.82 -11.80
C ARG A 114 4.09 -4.24 -12.03
N PRO A 115 4.77 -3.75 -10.95
CA PRO A 115 6.12 -3.18 -11.08
C PRO A 115 7.13 -4.08 -11.78
N GLN A 116 7.04 -5.40 -11.60
CA GLN A 116 7.95 -6.35 -12.27
C GLN A 116 7.81 -6.39 -13.79
N ASN A 117 6.67 -5.96 -14.32
CA ASN A 117 6.43 -5.87 -15.77
C ASN A 117 6.92 -4.54 -16.36
N VAL A 118 7.28 -3.57 -15.52
CA VAL A 118 7.75 -2.24 -15.93
C VAL A 118 9.26 -2.19 -15.79
N GLY A 119 9.98 -2.03 -16.91
CA GLY A 119 11.45 -2.18 -16.96
C GLY A 119 12.27 -1.14 -16.18
N THR A 120 11.65 -0.14 -15.57
CA THR A 120 12.32 0.93 -14.81
C THR A 120 12.48 0.63 -13.33
N TYR A 121 11.78 -0.38 -12.81
CA TYR A 121 11.82 -0.74 -11.39
C TYR A 121 13.04 -1.58 -11.03
N GLY A 122 13.70 -1.20 -9.94
CA GLY A 122 14.67 -2.01 -9.22
C GLY A 122 14.10 -2.54 -7.90
N ILE A 123 14.90 -3.32 -7.18
CA ILE A 123 14.53 -3.87 -5.87
C ILE A 123 15.47 -3.33 -4.81
N ARG A 124 14.92 -2.98 -3.64
CA ARG A 124 15.68 -2.60 -2.45
C ARG A 124 15.02 -3.12 -1.18
N SER A 125 15.73 -3.05 -0.05
CA SER A 125 15.16 -3.36 1.27
C SER A 125 14.41 -2.16 1.83
N PHE A 126 13.26 -2.44 2.48
CA PHE A 126 12.47 -1.46 3.21
C PHE A 126 11.66 -2.16 4.33
N CYS A 127 11.72 -1.65 5.56
CA CYS A 127 10.96 -2.15 6.71
C CYS A 127 11.01 -3.68 6.89
N GLY A 128 12.19 -4.29 6.72
CA GLY A 128 12.41 -5.74 6.92
C GLY A 128 12.09 -6.63 5.72
N GLY A 129 11.40 -6.12 4.70
CA GLY A 129 11.12 -6.80 3.43
C GLY A 129 11.83 -6.18 2.24
N LYS A 130 11.52 -6.67 1.03
CA LYS A 130 11.97 -6.10 -0.23
C LYS A 130 10.84 -5.34 -0.91
N VAL A 131 11.16 -4.25 -1.60
CA VAL A 131 10.20 -3.44 -2.35
C VAL A 131 10.72 -3.16 -3.76
N TYR A 132 9.80 -2.99 -4.70
CA TYR A 132 10.12 -2.37 -5.98
C TYR A 132 10.20 -0.85 -5.81
N TYR A 133 11.12 -0.21 -6.53
CA TYR A 133 11.28 1.24 -6.54
C TYR A 133 11.87 1.72 -7.86
N GLU A 134 11.58 2.95 -8.22
CA GLU A 134 12.25 3.65 -9.31
C GLU A 134 13.21 4.71 -8.73
N PRO A 135 14.51 4.72 -9.10
CA PRO A 135 15.46 5.73 -8.60
C PRO A 135 15.03 7.18 -8.85
N LYS A 136 14.22 7.40 -9.90
CA LYS A 136 13.65 8.68 -10.28
C LYS A 136 12.62 9.21 -9.28
N TYR A 137 11.95 8.30 -8.53
CA TYR A 137 10.90 8.59 -7.54
C TYR A 137 11.22 7.92 -6.20
N PRO A 138 12.24 8.41 -5.47
CA PRO A 138 12.91 7.68 -4.39
C PRO A 138 12.08 7.45 -3.12
N ASN A 139 10.88 8.02 -3.04
CA ASN A 139 9.92 7.87 -1.94
C ASN A 139 8.62 7.17 -2.34
N ILE A 140 8.58 6.52 -3.52
CA ILE A 140 7.46 5.68 -3.93
C ILE A 140 7.96 4.25 -4.01
N TYR A 141 7.41 3.39 -3.15
CA TYR A 141 7.75 1.98 -3.04
C TYR A 141 6.53 1.13 -3.30
N PHE A 142 6.74 0.01 -4.01
CA PHE A 142 5.72 -1.02 -4.17
C PHE A 142 6.12 -2.26 -3.39
N ALA A 143 5.19 -2.76 -2.59
CA ALA A 143 5.35 -4.01 -1.87
C ALA A 143 5.50 -5.19 -2.85
N ILE A 144 6.25 -6.19 -2.43
CA ILE A 144 6.29 -7.49 -3.11
C ILE A 144 5.30 -8.40 -2.42
N ASP A 145 4.39 -8.99 -3.18
CA ASP A 145 3.40 -9.92 -2.65
C ASP A 145 4.08 -11.10 -1.95
N GLY A 146 3.57 -11.45 -0.77
CA GLY A 146 4.14 -12.51 0.07
C GLY A 146 5.32 -12.08 0.93
N GLU A 147 5.83 -10.84 0.83
CA GLU A 147 6.81 -10.33 1.78
C GLU A 147 6.16 -9.95 3.12
N ILE A 148 6.94 -10.06 4.20
CA ILE A 148 6.56 -9.60 5.53
C ILE A 148 7.33 -8.33 5.86
N TYR A 149 6.59 -7.27 6.21
CA TYR A 149 7.17 -5.98 6.59
C TYR A 149 6.95 -5.71 8.07
N THR A 150 7.87 -4.96 8.68
CA THR A 150 7.78 -4.58 10.09
C THR A 150 7.53 -3.07 10.18
N PHE A 151 6.32 -2.69 10.58
CA PHE A 151 5.93 -1.31 10.83
C PHE A 151 5.67 -1.13 12.34
N GLU A 152 6.31 -0.14 12.97
CA GLU A 152 6.20 0.13 14.41
C GLU A 152 6.42 -1.12 15.29
N GLY A 153 7.36 -1.99 14.86
CA GLY A 153 7.68 -3.24 15.57
C GLY A 153 6.69 -4.39 15.34
N LYS A 154 5.62 -4.19 14.58
CA LYS A 154 4.58 -5.19 14.29
C LYS A 154 4.74 -5.72 12.85
N LYS A 155 4.59 -7.03 12.66
CA LYS A 155 4.78 -7.71 11.37
C LYS A 155 3.49 -7.79 10.57
N TYR A 156 3.56 -7.41 9.30
CA TYR A 156 2.44 -7.49 8.36
C TYR A 156 2.83 -8.29 7.11
N MET A 157 1.98 -9.24 6.74
CA MET A 157 2.04 -9.91 5.44
C MET A 157 1.30 -9.08 4.40
N VAL A 158 1.86 -8.97 3.19
CA VAL A 158 1.26 -8.20 2.09
C VAL A 158 0.81 -9.13 0.95
N VAL A 159 -0.40 -8.88 0.43
CA VAL A 159 -0.93 -9.53 -0.79
C VAL A 159 -1.72 -8.51 -1.61
N GLY A 160 -1.23 -8.17 -2.79
CA GLY A 160 -1.89 -7.29 -3.73
C GLY A 160 -2.83 -8.02 -4.69
N GLY A 161 -3.59 -7.23 -5.45
CA GLY A 161 -4.42 -7.69 -6.55
C GLY A 161 -5.81 -8.18 -6.17
N ALA A 162 -6.71 -8.10 -7.15
CA ALA A 162 -8.09 -8.55 -7.09
C ALA A 162 -8.65 -8.70 -8.52
N HIS A 163 -9.82 -9.34 -8.67
CA HIS A 163 -10.50 -9.40 -9.95
C HIS A 163 -11.21 -8.08 -10.30
N SER A 164 -10.98 -7.55 -11.50
CA SER A 164 -11.67 -6.37 -12.03
C SER A 164 -13.10 -6.69 -12.43
N VAL A 165 -14.08 -6.16 -11.69
CA VAL A 165 -15.50 -6.37 -11.97
C VAL A 165 -15.96 -5.79 -13.31
N ASP A 166 -15.19 -4.90 -13.91
CA ASP A 166 -15.41 -4.28 -15.21
C ASP A 166 -14.46 -4.79 -16.31
N LYS A 167 -13.83 -5.94 -16.10
CA LYS A 167 -12.91 -6.59 -17.05
C LYS A 167 -13.46 -6.62 -18.48
N LEU A 168 -14.69 -7.11 -18.66
CA LEU A 168 -15.33 -7.20 -19.98
C LEU A 168 -15.43 -5.82 -20.64
N ARG A 169 -15.86 -4.80 -19.90
CA ARG A 169 -15.92 -3.43 -20.40
C ARG A 169 -14.54 -2.91 -20.79
N CYS A 170 -13.52 -3.15 -19.98
CA CYS A 170 -12.16 -2.73 -20.31
C CYS A 170 -11.68 -3.34 -21.61
N LEU A 171 -11.93 -4.64 -21.82
CA LEU A 171 -11.58 -5.33 -23.07
C LEU A 171 -12.39 -4.83 -24.29
N GLU A 172 -13.69 -4.57 -24.13
CA GLU A 172 -14.56 -4.08 -25.19
C GLU A 172 -14.23 -2.64 -25.59
N GLU A 173 -13.91 -1.77 -24.63
CA GLU A 173 -13.62 -0.35 -24.86
C GLU A 173 -12.13 -0.07 -25.10
N GLY A 174 -11.26 -1.10 -25.07
CA GLY A 174 -9.80 -0.93 -25.22
C GLY A 174 -9.16 -0.13 -24.08
N LEU A 175 -9.72 -0.20 -22.89
CA LEU A 175 -9.17 0.40 -21.68
C LEU A 175 -8.04 -0.47 -21.11
N PRO A 176 -7.11 0.09 -20.31
CA PRO A 176 -6.06 -0.68 -19.67
C PRO A 176 -6.61 -1.85 -18.85
N TYR A 177 -6.02 -3.02 -19.04
CA TYR A 177 -6.31 -4.25 -18.33
C TYR A 177 -5.06 -5.12 -18.30
N TRP A 178 -4.83 -5.83 -17.20
CA TRP A 178 -3.67 -6.72 -17.01
C TRP A 178 -4.15 -8.11 -16.58
N ASP A 179 -3.65 -9.14 -17.27
CA ASP A 179 -4.05 -10.53 -17.01
C ASP A 179 -3.56 -11.04 -15.65
N ASP A 180 -2.52 -10.42 -15.10
CA ASP A 180 -1.94 -10.73 -13.78
C ASP A 180 -2.48 -9.85 -12.65
N GLU A 181 -3.69 -9.29 -12.82
CA GLU A 181 -4.36 -8.46 -11.81
C GLU A 181 -4.58 -9.16 -10.46
N MET A 182 -4.67 -10.50 -10.46
CA MET A 182 -4.82 -11.32 -9.26
C MET A 182 -3.51 -12.02 -8.88
N PRO A 183 -3.31 -12.39 -7.60
CA PRO A 183 -2.16 -13.20 -7.21
C PRO A 183 -2.23 -14.60 -7.85
N GLY A 184 -1.17 -14.96 -8.56
CA GLY A 184 -1.01 -16.30 -9.16
C GLY A 184 -0.68 -17.39 -8.12
N ASP A 185 -0.66 -18.66 -8.57
CA ASP A 185 -0.42 -19.81 -7.68
C ASP A 185 0.94 -19.76 -7.00
N GLU A 186 1.99 -19.28 -7.68
CA GLU A 186 3.34 -19.11 -7.10
C GLU A 186 3.31 -18.10 -5.94
N THR A 187 2.60 -16.98 -6.11
CA THR A 187 2.41 -15.98 -5.06
C THR A 187 1.67 -16.57 -3.88
N LYS A 188 0.56 -17.29 -4.11
CA LYS A 188 -0.25 -17.94 -3.06
C LYS A 188 0.59 -18.94 -2.27
N MET A 189 1.33 -19.79 -2.95
CA MET A 189 2.23 -20.78 -2.32
C MET A 189 3.36 -20.11 -1.52
N SER A 190 3.93 -19.00 -2.02
CA SER A 190 4.94 -18.22 -1.30
C SER A 190 4.39 -17.63 -0.01
N VAL A 191 3.19 -17.04 -0.06
CA VAL A 191 2.48 -16.50 1.10
C VAL A 191 2.27 -17.58 2.16
N GLU A 192 1.67 -18.70 1.80
CA GLU A 192 1.39 -19.82 2.70
C GLU A 192 2.67 -20.36 3.35
N THR A 193 3.70 -20.61 2.54
CA THR A 193 5.01 -21.11 3.02
C THR A 193 5.67 -20.12 4.00
N ARG A 194 5.57 -18.82 3.74
CA ARG A 194 6.18 -17.81 4.62
C ARG A 194 5.41 -17.66 5.94
N LEU A 195 4.09 -17.76 5.90
CA LEU A 195 3.26 -17.74 7.10
C LEU A 195 3.55 -18.96 7.98
N GLU A 196 3.64 -20.15 7.40
CA GLU A 196 4.00 -21.38 8.11
C GLU A 196 5.39 -21.32 8.76
N ARG A 197 6.37 -20.71 8.09
CA ARG A 197 7.75 -20.56 8.59
C ARG A 197 7.91 -19.41 9.60
N ASN A 198 6.95 -18.52 9.70
CA ASN A 198 7.05 -17.38 10.61
C ASN A 198 6.57 -17.77 12.02
N GLU A 199 7.43 -18.48 12.79
CA GLU A 199 7.15 -18.99 14.13
C GLU A 199 6.63 -17.94 15.12
N ASN A 200 6.98 -16.67 14.92
CA ASN A 200 6.52 -15.57 15.79
C ASN A 200 5.18 -14.97 15.35
N GLY A 201 4.49 -15.58 14.37
CA GLY A 201 3.24 -15.07 13.83
C GLY A 201 3.35 -13.71 13.15
N ILE A 202 2.22 -13.20 12.69
CA ILE A 202 2.06 -11.85 12.14
C ILE A 202 1.09 -11.06 13.02
N TYR A 203 1.27 -9.74 13.06
CA TYR A 203 0.28 -8.87 13.70
C TYR A 203 -0.94 -8.65 12.80
N GLY A 204 -0.74 -8.54 11.50
CA GLY A 204 -1.84 -8.33 10.58
C GLY A 204 -1.54 -8.61 9.12
N MET A 205 -2.57 -8.45 8.32
CA MET A 205 -2.54 -8.56 6.87
C MET A 205 -2.80 -7.20 6.22
N LEU A 206 -2.11 -6.92 5.13
CA LEU A 206 -2.38 -5.80 4.24
C LEU A 206 -2.68 -6.38 2.86
N THR A 207 -3.91 -6.27 2.40
CA THR A 207 -4.31 -6.85 1.12
C THR A 207 -5.07 -5.85 0.26
N HIS A 208 -5.14 -6.08 -1.05
CA HIS A 208 -5.98 -5.23 -1.89
C HIS A 208 -7.46 -5.61 -1.73
N THR A 209 -7.83 -6.89 -1.80
CA THR A 209 -9.20 -7.37 -1.55
C THR A 209 -9.33 -8.06 -0.17
N CYS A 210 -10.53 -8.45 0.25
CA CYS A 210 -10.78 -9.06 1.56
C CYS A 210 -11.07 -10.57 1.48
N PRO A 211 -11.01 -11.31 2.60
CA PRO A 211 -11.52 -12.67 2.67
C PRO A 211 -13.01 -12.77 2.31
N ILE A 212 -13.42 -13.88 1.69
CA ILE A 212 -14.75 -14.07 1.07
C ILE A 212 -15.93 -13.85 2.03
N ASP A 213 -15.76 -14.17 3.29
CA ASP A 213 -16.82 -14.07 4.30
C ASP A 213 -17.12 -12.61 4.72
N TYR A 214 -16.23 -11.67 4.36
CA TYR A 214 -16.32 -10.25 4.70
C TYR A 214 -16.70 -9.35 3.52
N LEU A 215 -17.06 -9.92 2.36
CA LEU A 215 -17.46 -9.12 1.22
C LEU A 215 -18.59 -8.14 1.59
N PRO A 216 -18.50 -6.85 1.23
CA PRO A 216 -19.55 -5.86 1.50
C PRO A 216 -20.73 -6.08 0.54
N THR A 217 -21.43 -7.20 0.69
CA THR A 217 -22.47 -7.68 -0.24
C THR A 217 -23.61 -6.70 -0.42
N GLU A 218 -23.91 -5.88 0.59
CA GLU A 218 -24.91 -4.83 0.54
C GLU A 218 -24.63 -3.76 -0.53
N MET A 219 -23.38 -3.57 -0.94
CA MET A 219 -23.01 -2.61 -1.98
C MET A 219 -23.32 -3.11 -3.39
N PHE A 220 -23.41 -4.43 -3.56
CA PHE A 220 -23.63 -5.07 -4.86
C PHE A 220 -25.10 -5.42 -5.10
N MET A 221 -25.97 -5.12 -4.14
CA MET A 221 -27.39 -5.48 -4.19
C MET A 221 -28.25 -4.27 -4.51
N SER A 222 -29.28 -4.47 -5.33
CA SER A 222 -30.33 -3.47 -5.49
C SER A 222 -31.07 -3.24 -4.17
N THR A 223 -31.65 -2.04 -3.99
CA THR A 223 -32.44 -1.69 -2.81
C THR A 223 -33.54 -2.73 -2.47
N ARG A 224 -34.13 -3.38 -3.49
CA ARG A 224 -35.13 -4.44 -3.32
C ARG A 224 -34.51 -5.72 -2.77
N GLN A 225 -33.30 -6.10 -3.20
CA GLN A 225 -32.58 -7.27 -2.73
C GLN A 225 -32.11 -7.09 -1.29
N ASN A 226 -31.62 -5.90 -0.92
CA ASN A 226 -31.26 -5.55 0.44
C ASN A 226 -32.44 -5.61 1.41
N ALA A 227 -33.64 -5.17 0.99
CA ALA A 227 -34.86 -5.27 1.78
C ALA A 227 -35.34 -6.72 2.00
N ALA A 228 -35.11 -7.60 1.04
CA ALA A 228 -35.47 -9.02 1.16
C ALA A 228 -34.57 -9.78 2.14
N ILE A 229 -33.28 -9.42 2.24
CA ILE A 229 -32.31 -10.02 3.18
C ILE A 229 -32.56 -9.60 4.62
N LYS A 230 -32.93 -8.33 4.86
CA LYS A 230 -33.29 -7.85 6.19
C LYS A 230 -34.52 -8.57 6.80
N ARG A 231 -35.31 -9.25 5.99
CA ARG A 231 -36.53 -10.02 6.40
C ARG A 231 -36.30 -11.50 6.63
N LYS A 232 -35.12 -12.07 6.34
CA LYS A 232 -34.83 -13.50 6.50
C LYS A 232 -33.61 -13.74 7.38
N PRO A 233 -33.67 -14.72 8.30
CA PRO A 233 -32.53 -15.06 9.11
C PRO A 233 -31.36 -15.64 8.28
N ARG A 234 -30.19 -15.39 8.70
CA ARG A 234 -28.83 -15.55 8.14
C ARG A 234 -28.42 -16.92 7.54
N LYS A 235 -29.33 -17.84 7.27
CA LYS A 235 -29.02 -19.19 6.74
C LYS A 235 -29.21 -19.36 5.22
N ALA A 236 -29.43 -18.32 4.44
CA ALA A 236 -29.72 -18.45 3.02
C ALA A 236 -28.55 -17.98 2.14
N LYS A 237 -27.68 -18.91 1.76
CA LYS A 237 -27.12 -19.04 0.40
C LYS A 237 -26.53 -17.77 -0.21
N SER A 238 -25.34 -17.38 0.19
CA SER A 238 -24.50 -16.37 -0.47
C SER A 238 -24.17 -16.69 -1.95
N LYS A 239 -24.26 -17.95 -2.36
CA LYS A 239 -23.88 -18.42 -3.71
C LYS A 239 -24.76 -17.94 -4.88
N LYS A 240 -25.96 -17.38 -4.66
CA LYS A 240 -26.91 -17.01 -5.75
C LYS A 240 -27.02 -15.51 -6.05
N LEU A 241 -26.26 -14.66 -5.37
CA LEU A 241 -26.39 -13.20 -5.45
C LEU A 241 -25.31 -12.51 -6.27
N PHE A 242 -24.26 -13.22 -6.64
CA PHE A 242 -23.17 -12.68 -7.44
C PHE A 242 -23.45 -12.89 -8.94
N LYS A 243 -23.08 -11.89 -9.77
CA LYS A 243 -23.02 -12.09 -11.22
C LYS A 243 -22.10 -13.29 -11.49
N PRO A 244 -22.51 -14.24 -12.38
CA PRO A 244 -21.76 -15.47 -12.63
C PRO A 244 -20.32 -15.23 -13.17
N ASP A 245 -20.02 -14.02 -13.63
CA ASP A 245 -18.79 -13.68 -14.32
C ASP A 245 -17.72 -13.03 -13.42
N ILE A 246 -17.93 -12.92 -12.11
CA ILE A 246 -16.94 -12.36 -11.18
C ILE A 246 -16.11 -13.50 -10.59
N ASP A 247 -14.82 -13.52 -10.91
CA ASP A 247 -13.87 -14.44 -10.29
C ASP A 247 -13.61 -14.03 -8.82
N ARG A 248 -13.86 -14.96 -7.91
CA ARG A 248 -13.68 -14.79 -6.46
C ARG A 248 -12.59 -15.70 -5.89
N SER A 249 -11.77 -16.25 -6.76
CA SER A 249 -10.72 -17.20 -6.34
C SER A 249 -9.74 -16.60 -5.34
N THR A 250 -9.42 -15.30 -5.48
CA THR A 250 -8.56 -14.58 -4.52
C THR A 250 -9.25 -14.44 -3.16
N GLU A 251 -10.49 -13.97 -3.11
CA GLU A 251 -11.24 -13.80 -1.86
C GLU A 251 -11.51 -15.14 -1.17
N ILE A 252 -11.79 -16.21 -1.94
CA ILE A 252 -11.97 -17.57 -1.41
C ILE A 252 -10.67 -18.06 -0.79
N TRP A 253 -9.54 -17.93 -1.48
CA TRP A 253 -8.23 -18.30 -0.96
C TRP A 253 -7.86 -17.49 0.30
N LEU A 254 -8.09 -16.17 0.30
CA LEU A 254 -7.86 -15.34 1.50
C LEU A 254 -8.75 -15.78 2.65
N GLY A 255 -10.00 -16.22 2.40
CA GLY A 255 -10.89 -16.76 3.42
C GLY A 255 -10.46 -18.12 3.97
N GLU A 256 -9.77 -18.94 3.17
CA GLU A 256 -9.15 -20.18 3.65
C GLU A 256 -7.88 -19.90 4.46
N LEU A 257 -7.10 -18.88 4.05
CA LEU A 257 -5.92 -18.43 4.75
C LEU A 257 -6.28 -17.83 6.11
N GLU A 258 -7.31 -17.00 6.15
CA GLU A 258 -7.82 -16.33 7.37
C GLU A 258 -8.12 -17.34 8.49
N LYS A 259 -8.66 -18.51 8.16
CA LYS A 259 -8.97 -19.58 9.11
C LYS A 259 -7.76 -20.30 9.68
N LYS A 260 -6.59 -20.15 9.06
CA LYS A 260 -5.35 -20.84 9.42
C LYS A 260 -4.36 -19.99 10.20
N ILE A 261 -4.57 -18.66 10.21
CA ILE A 261 -3.62 -17.71 10.81
C ILE A 261 -4.21 -17.03 12.04
N ASP A 262 -3.35 -16.72 13.01
CA ASP A 262 -3.70 -15.82 14.10
C ASP A 262 -3.20 -14.40 13.74
N TYR A 263 -4.10 -13.41 13.86
CA TYR A 263 -3.81 -12.02 13.55
C TYR A 263 -4.71 -11.08 14.36
N LYS A 264 -4.26 -9.84 14.56
CA LYS A 264 -5.04 -8.82 15.28
C LYS A 264 -5.90 -7.98 14.35
N ILE A 265 -5.37 -7.60 13.19
CA ILE A 265 -6.07 -6.73 12.24
C ILE A 265 -5.75 -7.10 10.79
N TRP A 266 -6.70 -6.88 9.90
CA TRP A 266 -6.55 -7.08 8.47
C TRP A 266 -7.09 -5.86 7.72
N PHE A 267 -6.23 -5.12 7.06
CA PHE A 267 -6.62 -3.99 6.24
C PHE A 267 -6.74 -4.37 4.76
N CYS A 268 -7.78 -3.87 4.09
CA CYS A 268 -7.97 -4.07 2.65
C CYS A 268 -8.59 -2.84 1.98
N GLY A 269 -8.39 -2.69 0.65
CA GLY A 269 -8.95 -1.67 -0.22
C GLY A 269 -10.07 -2.19 -1.10
N HIS A 270 -10.02 -1.89 -2.41
CA HIS A 270 -10.81 -2.43 -3.52
C HIS A 270 -12.31 -2.08 -3.53
N TYR A 271 -12.98 -2.07 -2.39
CA TYR A 271 -14.44 -1.91 -2.31
C TYR A 271 -14.89 -0.45 -2.19
N HIS A 272 -14.00 0.51 -2.15
CA HIS A 272 -14.27 1.96 -2.06
C HIS A 272 -15.18 2.32 -0.89
N VAL A 273 -15.01 1.66 0.25
CA VAL A 273 -15.77 1.90 1.49
C VAL A 273 -14.83 1.93 2.69
N ASP A 274 -15.11 2.85 3.60
CA ASP A 274 -14.49 2.87 4.92
C ASP A 274 -15.42 2.11 5.87
N LYS A 275 -15.06 0.87 6.24
CA LYS A 275 -15.91 -0.02 7.05
C LYS A 275 -15.06 -1.03 7.80
N GLN A 276 -15.46 -1.32 9.05
CA GLN A 276 -14.90 -2.41 9.84
C GLN A 276 -15.93 -3.50 10.08
N ILE A 277 -15.51 -4.74 9.93
CA ILE A 277 -16.27 -5.95 10.26
C ILE A 277 -15.32 -6.86 11.03
N ASP A 278 -15.56 -7.06 12.32
CA ASP A 278 -14.66 -7.80 13.21
C ASP A 278 -13.21 -7.25 13.11
N LYS A 279 -12.24 -8.08 12.78
CA LYS A 279 -10.83 -7.72 12.59
C LYS A 279 -10.50 -7.19 11.18
N ILE A 280 -11.46 -7.18 10.25
CA ILE A 280 -11.25 -6.75 8.86
C ILE A 280 -11.65 -5.29 8.71
N ARG A 281 -10.72 -4.44 8.28
CA ARG A 281 -10.96 -3.02 8.02
C ARG A 281 -10.76 -2.68 6.55
N MET A 282 -11.86 -2.36 5.90
CA MET A 282 -11.87 -1.84 4.53
C MET A 282 -11.55 -0.35 4.56
N MET A 283 -10.66 0.08 3.69
CA MET A 283 -10.17 1.46 3.60
C MET A 283 -10.45 2.04 2.22
N HIS A 284 -10.82 3.31 2.18
CA HIS A 284 -10.97 4.06 0.93
C HIS A 284 -10.51 5.51 1.07
N LYS A 285 -11.37 6.38 1.64
CA LYS A 285 -11.13 7.82 1.75
C LYS A 285 -10.43 8.20 3.04
N GLU A 286 -10.62 7.43 4.08
CA GLU A 286 -9.98 7.63 5.37
C GLU A 286 -8.46 7.52 5.24
N ILE A 287 -7.73 8.41 5.89
CA ILE A 287 -6.29 8.29 6.15
C ILE A 287 -6.15 8.28 7.67
N ARG A 288 -5.72 7.16 8.25
CA ARG A 288 -5.59 7.00 9.70
C ARG A 288 -4.18 6.56 10.09
N PRO A 289 -3.78 6.73 11.35
CA PRO A 289 -2.61 6.02 11.87
C PRO A 289 -2.75 4.51 11.63
N LEU A 290 -1.63 3.83 11.34
CA LEU A 290 -1.63 2.37 11.11
C LEU A 290 -2.05 1.62 12.37
N HIS A 291 -1.60 2.09 13.55
CA HIS A 291 -1.98 1.55 14.84
C HIS A 291 -2.77 2.58 15.64
N LEU A 292 -3.86 2.14 16.23
CA LEU A 292 -4.59 2.85 17.29
C LEU A 292 -4.71 1.91 18.49
N PRO A 293 -4.84 2.44 19.72
CA PRO A 293 -4.99 1.62 20.93
C PRO A 293 -6.14 0.61 20.84
N GLU A 294 -7.24 0.98 20.18
CA GLU A 294 -8.41 0.13 19.94
C GLU A 294 -8.16 -1.05 18.99
N ASP A 295 -7.06 -1.07 18.25
CA ASP A 295 -6.72 -2.19 17.36
C ASP A 295 -6.07 -3.37 18.14
N ASP A 296 -5.67 -3.15 19.40
CA ASP A 296 -5.01 -4.16 20.23
C ASP A 296 -6.01 -4.90 21.18
N ASP A 297 -7.24 -4.38 21.31
CA ASP A 297 -8.33 -4.99 22.08
C ASP A 297 -9.06 -6.09 21.29
#